data_0cd455130f24050a2b625a63b8ee1667
#
_entry.id   0cd455130f24050a2b625a63b8ee1667
#
_cell.length_a   1.000
_cell.length_b   1.000
_cell.length_c   1.000
_cell.angle_alpha   90.00
_cell.angle_beta   90.00
_cell.angle_gamma   90.00
#
_symmetry.space_group_name_H-M   'P 1'
#
loop_
_entity.id
_entity.type
_entity.pdbx_description
1 polymer ?
#
loop_
_entity_poly.entity_id
_entity_poly.type
_entity_poly.pdbx_seq_one_letter_code
_entity_poly.pdbx_strand_id
1 'polypeptide(L)'
;MPVVNSVNAVPKPEPEQLMANTASARKRIRQNERRTERNKARVSRMRTFIKKVETAVASGNKEAATAALREAQPELQRGASKGVAHLNTVARKISRLSARVKALATA
;
A
#
# COMPACT_ATOMS: atom_id res chain seq x y z
N MET A 1 28.71 26.65 6.53
CA MET A 1 28.03 26.55 6.46
C MET A 1 27.44 26.48 6.24
N PRO A 2 27.29 26.19 6.52
CA PRO A 2 26.43 26.04 6.42
C PRO A 2 25.69 25.90 5.86
N VAL A 3 25.80 25.95 5.82
CA VAL A 3 25.02 25.86 5.32
C VAL A 3 24.51 25.39 4.71
N VAL A 4 25.01 25.27 4.76
CA VAL A 4 24.47 24.87 4.22
C VAL A 4 23.72 24.31 4.16
N ASN A 5 23.93 24.33 4.81
CA ASN A 5 23.20 23.92 4.79
C ASN A 5 22.29 24.00 4.56
N SER A 6 22.43 24.35 5.04
CA SER A 6 21.52 24.61 4.77
C SER A 6 20.85 24.52 3.80
N VAL A 7 21.16 24.49 3.51
CA VAL A 7 20.52 24.39 2.52
C VAL A 7 19.69 23.65 2.09
N ASN A 8 19.99 22.97 2.37
CA ASN A 8 19.10 22.19 2.07
C ASN A 8 17.98 22.27 2.60
N ALA A 9 18.26 22.64 3.32
CA ALA A 9 17.04 22.76 3.94
C ALA A 9 16.11 23.60 3.26
N VAL A 10 16.43 23.95 2.70
CA VAL A 10 15.60 24.50 2.19
C VAL A 10 14.54 24.71 1.93
N PRO A 11 14.38 24.70 2.15
CA PRO A 11 13.23 24.79 1.99
C PRO A 11 12.56 25.72 1.38
N LYS A 12 12.90 26.21 1.06
CA LYS A 12 12.13 26.87 0.67
C LYS A 12 11.05 26.76 0.07
N PRO A 13 10.55 26.36 0.62
CA PRO A 13 9.22 26.16 0.18
C PRO A 13 8.35 27.37 0.27
N GLU A 14 8.90 28.44 0.56
CA GLU A 14 8.14 29.68 0.56
C GLU A 14 7.45 29.96 -0.77
N PRO A 15 8.12 29.77 -1.91
CA PRO A 15 7.42 29.95 -3.18
C PRO A 15 6.23 29.02 -3.31
N GLU A 16 6.33 27.82 -2.78
CA GLU A 16 5.23 26.88 -2.80
C GLU A 16 4.08 27.36 -1.95
N GLN A 17 4.37 27.95 -0.81
CA GLN A 17 3.34 28.51 0.05
C GLN A 17 2.62 29.66 -0.61
N LEU A 18 3.36 30.51 -1.32
CA LEU A 18 2.76 31.61 -2.07
C LEU A 18 1.86 31.06 -3.17
N MET A 19 2.31 30.02 -3.86
CA MET A 19 1.50 29.37 -4.87
C MET A 19 0.26 28.71 -4.27
N ALA A 20 0.36 28.23 -3.05
CA ALA A 20 -0.74 27.60 -2.35
C ALA A 20 -1.86 28.61 -2.04
N ASN A 21 -1.58 29.90 -2.14
CA ASN A 21 -2.60 30.93 -1.94
C ASN A 21 -3.50 31.09 -3.15
N THR A 22 -3.15 30.50 -4.28
CA THR A 22 -4.01 30.53 -5.45
C THR A 22 -5.09 29.46 -5.33
N ALA A 23 -6.21 29.70 -5.97
CA ALA A 23 -7.33 28.75 -5.93
C ALA A 23 -6.93 27.40 -6.51
N SER A 24 -6.15 27.40 -7.60
CA SER A 24 -5.75 26.13 -8.24
C SER A 24 -4.74 25.38 -7.38
N ALA A 25 -3.82 26.08 -6.71
CA ALA A 25 -2.85 25.46 -5.82
C ALA A 25 -3.54 24.82 -4.61
N ARG A 26 -4.52 25.50 -4.02
CA ARG A 26 -5.29 24.96 -2.92
C ARG A 26 -6.08 23.73 -3.32
N LYS A 27 -6.65 23.77 -4.51
CA LYS A 27 -7.37 22.62 -5.05
C LYS A 27 -6.44 21.42 -5.19
N ARG A 28 -5.23 21.63 -5.69
CA ARG A 28 -4.24 20.57 -5.84
C ARG A 28 -3.87 19.97 -4.49
N ILE A 29 -3.68 20.81 -3.47
CA ILE A 29 -3.36 20.34 -2.13
C ILE A 29 -4.48 19.44 -1.60
N ARG A 30 -5.73 19.87 -1.74
CA ARG A 30 -6.88 19.07 -1.31
C ARG A 30 -6.97 17.74 -2.05
N GLN A 31 -6.69 17.76 -3.36
CA GLN A 31 -6.70 16.54 -4.16
C GLN A 31 -5.60 15.57 -3.71
N ASN A 32 -4.41 16.10 -3.41
CA ASN A 32 -3.29 15.29 -2.94
C ASN A 32 -3.60 14.68 -1.58
N GLU A 33 -4.23 15.42 -0.68
CA GLU A 33 -4.64 14.91 0.63
C GLU A 33 -5.62 13.76 0.50
N ARG A 34 -6.64 13.92 -0.34
CA ARG A 34 -7.63 12.86 -0.57
C ARG A 34 -7.00 11.63 -1.18
N ARG A 35 -6.08 11.84 -2.12
CA ARG A 35 -5.36 10.73 -2.77
C ARG A 35 -4.52 9.98 -1.76
N THR A 36 -3.80 10.69 -0.90
CA THR A 36 -2.97 10.11 0.14
C THR A 36 -3.83 9.28 1.10
N GLU A 37 -4.96 9.80 1.52
CA GLU A 37 -5.87 9.08 2.40
C GLU A 37 -6.41 7.81 1.77
N ARG A 38 -6.81 7.88 0.50
CA ARG A 38 -7.32 6.71 -0.22
C ARG A 38 -6.23 5.65 -0.38
N ASN A 39 -5.02 6.07 -0.70
CA ASN A 39 -3.91 5.14 -0.88
C ASN A 39 -3.55 4.48 0.45
N LYS A 40 -3.56 5.24 1.52
CA LYS A 40 -3.30 4.72 2.86
C LYS A 40 -4.34 3.68 3.26
N ALA A 41 -5.61 3.96 2.97
CA ALA A 41 -6.69 3.03 3.26
C ALA A 41 -6.54 1.73 2.46
N ARG A 42 -6.14 1.83 1.20
CA ARG A 42 -5.91 0.66 0.35
C ARG A 42 -4.75 -0.19 0.84
N VAL A 43 -3.65 0.44 1.23
CA VAL A 43 -2.48 -0.27 1.77
C VAL A 43 -2.87 -0.99 3.05
N SER A 44 -3.61 -0.32 3.93
CA SER A 44 -4.09 -0.89 5.17
C SER A 44 -4.98 -2.12 4.92
N ARG A 45 -5.86 -2.01 3.95
CA ARG A 45 -6.76 -3.09 3.54
C ARG A 45 -5.97 -4.28 3.00
N MET A 46 -4.99 -4.02 2.14
CA MET A 46 -4.12 -5.08 1.61
C MET A 46 -3.41 -5.83 2.73
N ARG A 47 -2.85 -5.09 3.69
CA ARG A 47 -2.16 -5.68 4.84
C ARG A 47 -3.09 -6.54 5.67
N THR A 48 -4.32 -6.09 5.86
CA THR A 48 -5.33 -6.83 6.61
C THR A 48 -5.62 -8.18 5.95
N PHE A 49 -5.80 -8.20 4.63
CA PHE A 49 -6.07 -9.45 3.92
C PHE A 49 -4.87 -10.39 3.93
N ILE A 50 -3.66 -9.85 3.77
CA ILE A 50 -2.44 -10.65 3.86
C ILE A 50 -2.33 -11.29 5.25
N LYS A 51 -2.60 -10.51 6.28
CA LYS A 51 -2.53 -10.99 7.66
C LYS A 51 -3.56 -12.09 7.93
N LYS A 52 -4.74 -11.98 7.33
CA LYS A 52 -5.76 -13.02 7.45
C LYS A 52 -5.27 -14.34 6.87
N VAL A 53 -4.62 -14.30 5.71
CA VAL A 53 -4.06 -15.50 5.10
C VAL A 53 -2.96 -16.08 6.00
N GLU A 54 -2.06 -15.25 6.47
CA GLU A 54 -0.96 -15.70 7.33
C GLU A 54 -1.46 -16.30 8.63
N THR A 55 -2.48 -15.71 9.24
CA THR A 55 -3.10 -16.22 10.45
C THR A 55 -3.74 -17.59 10.20
N ALA A 56 -4.43 -17.73 9.09
CA ALA A 56 -5.06 -19.00 8.74
C ALA A 56 -4.02 -20.09 8.48
N VAL A 57 -2.92 -19.74 7.82
CA VAL A 57 -1.81 -20.67 7.59
C VAL A 57 -1.19 -21.09 8.91
N ALA A 58 -0.97 -20.14 9.81
CA ALA A 58 -0.38 -20.40 11.11
C ALA A 58 -1.26 -21.31 11.97
N SER A 59 -2.58 -21.18 11.82
CA SER A 59 -3.53 -22.02 12.55
C SER A 59 -3.61 -23.45 12.00
N GLY A 60 -3.05 -23.67 10.82
CA GLY A 60 -3.08 -24.98 10.18
C GLY A 60 -4.40 -25.35 9.54
N ASN A 61 -5.32 -24.41 9.43
CA ASN A 61 -6.62 -24.66 8.82
C ASN A 61 -6.56 -24.40 7.31
N LYS A 62 -6.46 -25.49 6.56
CA LYS A 62 -6.34 -25.47 5.11
C LYS A 62 -7.52 -24.75 4.43
N GLU A 63 -8.73 -25.05 4.88
CA GLU A 63 -9.93 -24.47 4.27
C GLU A 63 -10.00 -22.97 4.50
N ALA A 64 -9.72 -22.55 5.73
CA ALA A 64 -9.70 -21.12 6.06
C ALA A 64 -8.59 -20.40 5.29
N ALA A 65 -7.43 -21.03 5.16
CA ALA A 65 -6.31 -20.45 4.41
C ALA A 65 -6.66 -20.29 2.93
N THR A 66 -7.29 -21.29 2.33
CA THR A 66 -7.71 -21.23 0.93
C THR A 66 -8.74 -20.13 0.72
N ALA A 67 -9.73 -20.05 1.59
CA ALA A 67 -10.76 -19.01 1.51
C ALA A 67 -10.17 -17.63 1.67
N ALA A 68 -9.26 -17.47 2.65
CA ALA A 68 -8.60 -16.19 2.89
C ALA A 68 -7.76 -15.75 1.69
N LEU A 69 -7.07 -16.70 1.05
CA LEU A 69 -6.27 -16.41 -0.14
C LEU A 69 -7.15 -15.96 -1.30
N ARG A 70 -8.29 -16.60 -1.49
CA ARG A 70 -9.24 -16.22 -2.54
C ARG A 70 -9.76 -14.82 -2.34
N GLU A 71 -9.97 -14.41 -1.10
CA GLU A 71 -10.41 -13.06 -0.78
C GLU A 71 -9.27 -12.04 -0.93
N ALA A 72 -8.06 -12.44 -0.53
CA ALA A 72 -6.89 -11.55 -0.57
C ALA A 72 -6.42 -11.25 -1.98
N GLN A 73 -6.49 -12.24 -2.87
CA GLN A 73 -5.95 -12.12 -4.22
C GLN A 73 -6.52 -10.95 -5.01
N PRO A 74 -7.85 -10.79 -5.12
CA PRO A 74 -8.39 -9.63 -5.83
C PRO A 74 -8.07 -8.30 -5.16
N GLU A 75 -7.97 -8.27 -3.83
CA GLU A 75 -7.62 -7.04 -3.13
C GLU A 75 -6.18 -6.61 -3.43
N LEU A 76 -5.25 -7.57 -3.46
CA LEU A 76 -3.86 -7.30 -3.80
C LEU A 76 -3.73 -6.86 -5.26
N GLN A 77 -4.44 -7.50 -6.17
CA GLN A 77 -4.44 -7.15 -7.59
C GLN A 77 -5.03 -5.76 -7.81
N ARG A 78 -6.07 -5.42 -7.05
CA ARG A 78 -6.68 -4.10 -7.11
C ARG A 78 -5.69 -3.03 -6.64
N GLY A 79 -4.92 -3.33 -5.59
CA GLY A 79 -3.87 -2.43 -5.12
C GLY A 79 -2.80 -2.17 -6.18
N ALA A 80 -2.40 -3.20 -6.91
CA ALA A 80 -1.45 -3.06 -8.01
C ALA A 80 -2.06 -2.25 -9.15
N SER A 81 -3.31 -2.54 -9.49
CA SER A 81 -4.03 -1.86 -10.55
C SER A 81 -4.21 -0.37 -10.28
N LYS A 82 -4.41 -0.01 -9.01
CA LYS A 82 -4.56 1.39 -8.60
C LYS A 82 -3.22 2.09 -8.36
N GLY A 83 -2.12 1.39 -8.55
CA GLY A 83 -0.79 1.97 -8.39
C GLY A 83 -0.35 2.17 -6.95
N VAL A 84 -1.06 1.58 -6.00
CA VAL A 84 -0.72 1.68 -4.57
C VAL A 84 0.45 0.78 -4.24
N ALA A 85 0.55 -0.36 -4.91
CA ALA A 85 1.65 -1.29 -4.73
C ALA A 85 2.22 -1.66 -6.09
N HIS A 86 3.51 -1.96 -6.13
CA HIS A 86 4.17 -2.35 -7.37
C HIS A 86 3.68 -3.74 -7.79
N LEU A 87 3.38 -3.90 -9.08
CA LEU A 87 2.86 -5.15 -9.62
C LEU A 87 3.74 -6.35 -9.28
N ASN A 88 5.05 -6.20 -9.42
CA ASN A 88 5.99 -7.30 -9.13
C ASN A 88 5.98 -7.69 -7.65
N THR A 89 5.85 -6.71 -6.77
CA THR A 89 5.76 -6.94 -5.33
C THR A 89 4.48 -7.72 -5.00
N VAL A 90 3.37 -7.32 -5.59
CA VAL A 90 2.09 -7.99 -5.40
C VAL A 90 2.14 -9.41 -5.92
N ALA A 91 2.66 -9.60 -7.13
CA ALA A 91 2.77 -10.93 -7.74
C ALA A 91 3.61 -11.87 -6.88
N ARG A 92 4.73 -11.36 -6.36
CA ARG A 92 5.61 -12.14 -5.49
C ARG A 92 4.91 -12.52 -4.18
N LYS A 93 4.18 -11.58 -3.61
CA LYS A 93 3.44 -11.84 -2.37
C LYS A 93 2.35 -12.89 -2.57
N ILE A 94 1.57 -12.77 -3.63
CA ILE A 94 0.53 -13.75 -3.97
C ILE A 94 1.15 -15.13 -4.16
N SER A 95 2.25 -15.20 -4.89
CA SER A 95 2.96 -16.45 -5.14
C SER A 95 3.41 -17.11 -3.83
N ARG A 96 3.99 -16.34 -2.92
CA ARG A 96 4.45 -16.86 -1.62
C ARG A 96 3.29 -17.34 -0.75
N LEU A 97 2.20 -16.58 -0.71
CA LEU A 97 1.01 -16.97 0.06
C LEU A 97 0.39 -18.23 -0.51
N SER A 98 0.31 -18.30 -1.83
CA SER A 98 -0.23 -19.47 -2.53
C SER A 98 0.61 -20.72 -2.21
N ALA A 99 1.93 -20.60 -2.21
CA ALA A 99 2.83 -21.70 -1.89
C ALA A 99 2.61 -22.19 -0.45
N ARG A 100 2.43 -21.28 0.49
CA ARG A 100 2.17 -21.65 1.89
C ARG A 100 0.84 -22.39 2.05
N VAL A 101 -0.19 -21.91 1.38
CA VAL A 101 -1.50 -22.56 1.43
C VAL A 101 -1.41 -23.94 0.80
N LYS A 102 -0.70 -24.06 -0.32
CA LYS A 102 -0.50 -25.36 -0.97
C LYS A 102 0.26 -26.32 -0.09
N ALA A 103 1.26 -25.84 0.64
CA ALA A 103 2.02 -26.66 1.58
C ALA A 103 1.13 -27.23 2.67
N LEU A 104 0.16 -26.45 3.18
CA LEU A 104 -0.84 -26.95 4.13
C LEU A 104 -1.69 -28.04 3.52
N ALA A 105 -2.05 -27.89 2.24
CA ALA A 105 -2.91 -28.84 1.56
C ALA A 105 -2.24 -30.20 1.40
N THR A 106 -0.92 -30.22 1.28
CA THR A 106 -0.15 -31.44 1.06
C THR A 106 0.41 -32.04 2.36
N ALA A 107 0.35 -31.27 3.43
CA ALA A 107 0.79 -31.73 4.74
C ALA A 107 -0.36 -32.44 5.45
#